data_bb31dc86d78adb9474f74913d1c67c15
#
_entry.id   bb31dc86d78adb9474f74913d1c67c15
#
_cell.length_a   1.000
_cell.length_b   1.000
_cell.length_c   1.000
_cell.angle_alpha   90.00
_cell.angle_beta   90.00
_cell.angle_gamma   90.00
#
_symmetry.space_group_name_H-M   'P 1'
#
loop_
_entity.id
_entity.type
_entity.pdbx_description
1 polymer ?
#
loop_
_entity_poly.entity_id
_entity_poly.type
_entity_poly.pdbx_seq_one_letter_code
_entity_poly.pdbx_strand_id
1 'polypeptide(L)'
;DEIFPHESGNVGFLSQSGSHAFRVITRGGARGLRFSKVISYGNAMDLNEADLLTHFAEDPDTEVIAAYIEGVRDGRRFFEALRLAAARKPVVILKGGRTAAGRTAAASHTAALASEQAVWQAAVRQAGALEVSSLNELVDMVVALTLAGPAKGSSVGVLGGAGGDSVETADICHEAGLDVAPLPQDLREALREKLPHTWDWIGNPVDGSILGWGRFEALEVTQLMAANPAYDLVLINARSLEHMLNQEDGEKLFGEAIDILKNLGKESGKAIMVVMGEPEFRDERRWKAAMDAREGLAAAGVAIYSDIGTAARAMGRYVRYTAKRQERAASAASA
;
A
#
# COMPACT_ATOMS: atom_id res chain seq x y z
N ASP A 1 -9.93 -16.63 -18.93
CA ASP A 1 -9.09 -15.41 -19.04
C ASP A 1 -8.20 -15.31 -17.81
N GLU A 2 -6.94 -15.73 -17.97
CA GLU A 2 -5.92 -15.75 -16.90
C GLU A 2 -5.52 -14.36 -16.35
N ILE A 3 -6.02 -13.29 -16.98
CA ILE A 3 -5.64 -11.88 -16.67
C ILE A 3 -6.45 -11.30 -15.49
N PHE A 4 -7.64 -11.86 -15.22
CA PHE A 4 -8.52 -11.36 -14.16
C PHE A 4 -8.47 -12.25 -12.91
N PRO A 5 -8.50 -11.67 -11.70
CA PRO A 5 -8.70 -12.45 -10.48
C PRO A 5 -10.02 -13.23 -10.57
N HIS A 6 -9.98 -14.53 -10.34
CA HIS A 6 -11.17 -15.39 -10.34
C HIS A 6 -11.89 -15.42 -8.99
N GLU A 7 -11.20 -14.97 -7.95
CA GLU A 7 -11.74 -14.94 -6.58
C GLU A 7 -12.39 -13.59 -6.29
N SER A 8 -13.56 -13.63 -5.67
CA SER A 8 -14.19 -12.43 -5.12
C SER A 8 -13.41 -11.91 -3.91
N GLY A 9 -13.49 -10.59 -3.66
CA GLY A 9 -12.84 -9.95 -2.53
C GLY A 9 -13.60 -8.74 -2.02
N ASN A 10 -12.90 -7.82 -1.37
CA ASN A 10 -13.49 -6.74 -0.58
C ASN A 10 -13.27 -5.34 -1.17
N VAL A 11 -12.74 -5.21 -2.37
CA VAL A 11 -12.53 -3.91 -3.03
C VAL A 11 -13.65 -3.62 -4.03
N GLY A 12 -14.41 -2.56 -3.81
CA GLY A 12 -15.34 -2.00 -4.78
C GLY A 12 -14.63 -0.95 -5.65
N PHE A 13 -14.73 -1.05 -6.97
CA PHE A 13 -14.16 -0.05 -7.87
C PHE A 13 -15.18 0.49 -8.86
N LEU A 14 -15.35 1.82 -8.86
CA LEU A 14 -16.16 2.53 -9.85
C LEU A 14 -15.28 3.38 -10.76
N SER A 15 -15.55 3.37 -12.07
CA SER A 15 -14.71 4.07 -13.04
C SER A 15 -15.52 4.66 -14.19
N GLN A 16 -15.27 5.93 -14.53
CA GLN A 16 -15.77 6.54 -15.76
C GLN A 16 -15.05 6.01 -17.01
N SER A 17 -13.87 5.35 -16.83
CA SER A 17 -13.06 4.83 -17.92
C SER A 17 -12.99 3.30 -17.88
N GLY A 18 -13.42 2.62 -18.94
CA GLY A 18 -13.27 1.17 -19.09
C GLY A 18 -11.82 0.72 -19.10
N SER A 19 -10.92 1.48 -19.75
CA SER A 19 -9.49 1.16 -19.79
C SER A 19 -8.83 1.30 -18.40
N HIS A 20 -9.27 2.24 -17.57
CA HIS A 20 -8.81 2.36 -16.19
C HIS A 20 -9.37 1.23 -15.33
N ALA A 21 -10.63 0.80 -15.55
CA ALA A 21 -11.18 -0.36 -14.88
C ALA A 21 -10.33 -1.61 -15.16
N PHE A 22 -10.03 -1.88 -16.41
CA PHE A 22 -9.16 -2.99 -16.82
C PHE A 22 -7.78 -2.92 -16.14
N ARG A 23 -7.13 -1.75 -16.17
CA ARG A 23 -5.79 -1.57 -15.58
C ARG A 23 -5.78 -1.74 -14.06
N VAL A 24 -6.82 -1.30 -13.36
CA VAL A 24 -6.91 -1.46 -11.90
C VAL A 24 -7.10 -2.93 -11.55
N ILE A 25 -7.96 -3.66 -12.28
CA ILE A 25 -8.17 -5.08 -12.06
C ILE A 25 -6.85 -5.86 -12.27
N THR A 26 -6.18 -5.63 -13.39
CA THR A 26 -4.96 -6.38 -13.73
C THR A 26 -3.80 -6.05 -12.80
N ARG A 27 -3.51 -4.76 -12.58
CA ARG A 27 -2.41 -4.33 -11.68
C ARG A 27 -2.69 -4.65 -10.22
N GLY A 28 -3.92 -4.43 -9.78
CA GLY A 28 -4.33 -4.73 -8.42
C GLY A 28 -4.36 -6.23 -8.15
N GLY A 29 -4.90 -7.01 -9.08
CA GLY A 29 -4.93 -8.48 -9.02
C GLY A 29 -3.53 -9.09 -8.90
N ALA A 30 -2.57 -8.62 -9.70
CA ALA A 30 -1.17 -9.03 -9.64
C ALA A 30 -0.47 -8.67 -8.29
N ARG A 31 -1.08 -7.78 -7.51
CA ARG A 31 -0.61 -7.39 -6.17
C ARG A 31 -1.48 -7.95 -5.03
N GLY A 32 -2.30 -8.96 -5.32
CA GLY A 32 -3.13 -9.64 -4.32
C GLY A 32 -4.49 -8.99 -4.03
N LEU A 33 -4.85 -7.87 -4.69
CA LEU A 33 -6.19 -7.31 -4.52
C LEU A 33 -7.24 -8.24 -5.13
N ARG A 34 -8.35 -8.36 -4.43
CA ARG A 34 -9.55 -9.05 -4.89
C ARG A 34 -10.73 -8.09 -4.83
N PHE A 35 -11.56 -8.15 -5.86
CA PHE A 35 -12.63 -7.18 -6.04
C PHE A 35 -13.98 -7.80 -5.72
N SER A 36 -14.80 -7.08 -4.94
CA SER A 36 -16.20 -7.42 -4.76
C SER A 36 -16.98 -7.13 -6.05
N LYS A 37 -16.78 -5.93 -6.58
CA LYS A 37 -17.43 -5.46 -7.80
C LYS A 37 -16.55 -4.42 -8.49
N VAL A 38 -16.50 -4.47 -9.82
CA VAL A 38 -15.88 -3.41 -10.65
C VAL A 38 -16.92 -2.92 -11.64
N ILE A 39 -17.25 -1.64 -11.56
CA ILE A 39 -18.30 -1.03 -12.37
C ILE A 39 -17.71 0.09 -13.22
N SER A 40 -17.71 -0.10 -14.55
CA SER A 40 -17.42 0.96 -15.51
C SER A 40 -18.74 1.59 -15.96
N TYR A 41 -18.98 2.86 -15.59
CA TYR A 41 -20.26 3.54 -15.85
C TYR A 41 -20.18 4.60 -16.98
N GLY A 42 -19.00 4.79 -17.57
CA GLY A 42 -18.81 5.62 -18.76
C GLY A 42 -19.32 7.06 -18.55
N ASN A 43 -20.18 7.53 -19.45
CA ASN A 43 -20.69 8.90 -19.48
C ASN A 43 -21.82 9.20 -18.46
N ALA A 44 -22.08 8.30 -17.52
CA ALA A 44 -23.12 8.48 -16.49
C ALA A 44 -24.50 8.85 -17.08
N MET A 45 -24.95 8.09 -18.09
CA MET A 45 -26.22 8.36 -18.76
C MET A 45 -27.43 8.03 -17.88
N ASP A 46 -27.35 6.96 -17.11
CA ASP A 46 -28.37 6.45 -16.20
C ASP A 46 -27.83 6.49 -14.76
N LEU A 47 -26.97 5.52 -14.40
CA LEU A 47 -26.29 5.52 -13.11
C LEU A 47 -25.07 6.44 -13.14
N ASN A 48 -24.83 7.14 -12.05
CA ASN A 48 -23.70 8.04 -11.87
C ASN A 48 -22.86 7.70 -10.63
N GLU A 49 -21.80 8.46 -10.41
CA GLU A 49 -20.88 8.27 -9.30
C GLU A 49 -21.53 8.33 -7.92
N ALA A 50 -22.59 9.13 -7.74
CA ALA A 50 -23.28 9.23 -6.46
C ALA A 50 -24.11 7.97 -6.16
N ASP A 51 -24.79 7.41 -7.19
CA ASP A 51 -25.54 6.16 -7.06
C ASP A 51 -24.61 5.02 -6.67
N LEU A 52 -23.45 4.91 -7.36
CA LEU A 52 -22.49 3.85 -7.13
C LEU A 52 -21.76 3.98 -5.79
N LEU A 53 -21.42 5.22 -5.36
CA LEU A 53 -20.86 5.46 -4.03
C LEU A 53 -21.84 5.05 -2.93
N THR A 54 -23.12 5.36 -3.09
CA THR A 54 -24.17 4.95 -2.16
C THR A 54 -24.29 3.44 -2.11
N HIS A 55 -24.33 2.78 -3.29
CA HIS A 55 -24.38 1.33 -3.39
C HIS A 55 -23.20 0.68 -2.67
N PHE A 56 -21.96 1.09 -2.98
CA PHE A 56 -20.77 0.54 -2.33
C PHE A 56 -20.68 0.84 -0.84
N ALA A 57 -21.24 1.96 -0.38
CA ALA A 57 -21.31 2.27 1.04
C ALA A 57 -22.16 1.24 1.82
N GLU A 58 -23.17 0.67 1.18
CA GLU A 58 -24.13 -0.27 1.77
C GLU A 58 -23.80 -1.74 1.47
N ASP A 59 -23.00 -2.00 0.46
CA ASP A 59 -22.63 -3.35 0.01
C ASP A 59 -21.82 -4.10 1.08
N PRO A 60 -22.32 -5.22 1.63
CA PRO A 60 -21.63 -5.94 2.69
C PRO A 60 -20.31 -6.59 2.21
N ASP A 61 -20.17 -6.87 0.92
CA ASP A 61 -18.99 -7.50 0.35
C ASP A 61 -17.84 -6.50 0.13
N THR A 62 -18.13 -5.18 0.15
CA THR A 62 -17.13 -4.14 -0.08
C THR A 62 -16.64 -3.54 1.23
N GLU A 63 -15.33 -3.55 1.47
CA GLU A 63 -14.69 -2.92 2.63
C GLU A 63 -13.92 -1.64 2.25
N VAL A 64 -13.35 -1.58 1.04
CA VAL A 64 -12.62 -0.43 0.51
C VAL A 64 -13.22 -0.02 -0.83
N ILE A 65 -13.47 1.28 -1.00
CA ILE A 65 -14.00 1.86 -2.24
C ILE A 65 -12.89 2.60 -2.97
N ALA A 66 -12.64 2.23 -4.22
CA ALA A 66 -11.77 2.96 -5.13
C ALA A 66 -12.60 3.60 -6.26
N ALA A 67 -12.21 4.80 -6.70
CA ALA A 67 -12.94 5.54 -7.72
C ALA A 67 -12.02 6.24 -8.72
N TYR A 68 -12.37 6.18 -10.00
CA TYR A 68 -11.84 7.06 -11.04
C TYR A 68 -12.96 7.92 -11.61
N ILE A 69 -12.86 9.24 -11.44
CA ILE A 69 -13.93 10.20 -11.78
C ILE A 69 -13.34 11.33 -12.62
N GLU A 70 -13.90 11.57 -13.81
CA GLU A 70 -13.50 12.66 -14.71
C GLU A 70 -14.34 13.92 -14.50
N GLY A 71 -15.62 13.76 -14.23
CA GLY A 71 -16.55 14.85 -13.99
C GLY A 71 -17.74 14.44 -13.14
N VAL A 72 -18.39 15.43 -12.53
CA VAL A 72 -19.57 15.26 -11.69
C VAL A 72 -20.64 16.20 -12.20
N ARG A 73 -21.86 15.68 -12.44
CA ARG A 73 -22.99 16.49 -12.93
C ARG A 73 -23.72 17.22 -11.80
N ASP A 74 -23.96 16.54 -10.70
CA ASP A 74 -24.58 17.07 -9.49
C ASP A 74 -23.57 17.03 -8.33
N GLY A 75 -22.87 18.15 -8.12
CA GLY A 75 -21.84 18.26 -7.08
C GLY A 75 -22.37 18.09 -5.67
N ARG A 76 -23.62 18.50 -5.38
CA ARG A 76 -24.22 18.36 -4.06
C ARG A 76 -24.54 16.90 -3.76
N ARG A 77 -25.22 16.23 -4.68
CA ARG A 77 -25.54 14.80 -4.54
C ARG A 77 -24.29 13.95 -4.43
N PHE A 78 -23.29 14.24 -5.25
CA PHE A 78 -21.98 13.59 -5.16
C PHE A 78 -21.32 13.77 -3.80
N PHE A 79 -21.30 15.01 -3.28
CA PHE A 79 -20.69 15.28 -1.97
C PHE A 79 -21.41 14.55 -0.83
N GLU A 80 -22.73 14.50 -0.84
CA GLU A 80 -23.54 13.78 0.14
C GLU A 80 -23.27 12.27 0.08
N ALA A 81 -23.24 11.69 -1.12
CA ALA A 81 -22.92 10.26 -1.33
C ALA A 81 -21.48 9.94 -0.92
N LEU A 82 -20.52 10.80 -1.28
CA LEU A 82 -19.11 10.62 -0.91
C LEU A 82 -18.93 10.68 0.61
N ARG A 83 -19.60 11.61 1.30
CA ARG A 83 -19.57 11.73 2.75
C ARG A 83 -20.16 10.49 3.42
N LEU A 84 -21.28 9.98 2.91
CA LEU A 84 -21.90 8.74 3.38
C LEU A 84 -20.95 7.56 3.23
N ALA A 85 -20.37 7.41 2.05
CA ALA A 85 -19.43 6.33 1.75
C ALA A 85 -18.18 6.40 2.64
N ALA A 86 -17.55 7.58 2.75
CA ALA A 86 -16.32 7.77 3.53
C ALA A 86 -16.55 7.64 5.05
N ALA A 87 -17.75 7.91 5.55
CA ALA A 87 -18.11 7.65 6.95
C ALA A 87 -18.12 6.14 7.26
N ARG A 88 -18.55 5.32 6.31
CA ARG A 88 -18.71 3.88 6.49
C ARG A 88 -17.43 3.11 6.13
N LYS A 89 -16.78 3.46 5.00
CA LYS A 89 -15.67 2.72 4.40
C LYS A 89 -14.55 3.64 3.94
N PRO A 90 -13.30 3.19 3.87
CA PRO A 90 -12.25 3.93 3.17
C PRO A 90 -12.62 4.17 1.71
N VAL A 91 -12.46 5.42 1.26
CA VAL A 91 -12.69 5.82 -0.13
C VAL A 91 -11.44 6.46 -0.70
N VAL A 92 -10.92 5.93 -1.80
CA VAL A 92 -9.74 6.46 -2.53
C VAL A 92 -10.18 6.92 -3.92
N ILE A 93 -9.92 8.19 -4.25
CA ILE A 93 -10.39 8.79 -5.50
C ILE A 93 -9.23 9.31 -6.34
N LEU A 94 -9.20 8.90 -7.60
CA LEU A 94 -8.40 9.50 -8.65
C LEU A 94 -9.28 10.40 -9.51
N LYS A 95 -9.00 11.72 -9.51
CA LYS A 95 -9.66 12.69 -10.37
C LYS A 95 -8.96 12.79 -11.72
N GLY A 96 -9.68 12.56 -12.80
CA GLY A 96 -9.26 12.92 -14.15
C GLY A 96 -9.41 14.42 -14.41
N GLY A 97 -8.63 14.99 -15.35
CA GLY A 97 -8.75 16.39 -15.74
C GLY A 97 -8.36 17.42 -14.66
N ARG A 98 -7.35 17.13 -13.82
CA ARG A 98 -6.89 18.00 -12.72
C ARG A 98 -6.16 19.27 -13.18
N THR A 99 -5.46 19.20 -14.30
CA THR A 99 -4.71 20.31 -14.88
C THR A 99 -5.49 20.95 -16.03
N ALA A 100 -5.11 22.14 -16.48
CA ALA A 100 -5.71 22.79 -17.64
C ALA A 100 -5.66 21.89 -18.90
N ALA A 101 -4.50 21.29 -19.19
CA ALA A 101 -4.34 20.34 -20.30
C ALA A 101 -5.21 19.09 -20.12
N GLY A 102 -5.24 18.53 -18.90
CA GLY A 102 -6.09 17.38 -18.58
C GLY A 102 -7.59 17.69 -18.71
N ARG A 103 -8.03 18.90 -18.34
CA ARG A 103 -9.43 19.35 -18.54
C ARG A 103 -9.79 19.43 -20.02
N THR A 104 -8.91 19.99 -20.85
CA THR A 104 -9.13 20.04 -22.31
C THR A 104 -9.25 18.64 -22.91
N ALA A 105 -8.40 17.69 -22.48
CA ALA A 105 -8.46 16.31 -22.93
C ALA A 105 -9.75 15.63 -22.46
N ALA A 106 -10.16 15.81 -21.19
CA ALA A 106 -11.39 15.25 -20.64
C ALA A 106 -12.65 15.81 -21.32
N ALA A 107 -12.69 17.11 -21.61
CA ALA A 107 -13.83 17.75 -22.31
C ALA A 107 -14.02 17.20 -23.73
N SER A 108 -12.95 16.79 -24.40
CA SER A 108 -13.01 16.15 -25.73
C SER A 108 -13.50 14.70 -25.64
N HIS A 109 -13.39 14.05 -24.48
CA HIS A 109 -13.68 12.64 -24.26
C HIS A 109 -15.04 12.41 -23.62
N THR A 110 -15.39 13.25 -22.66
CA THR A 110 -16.65 13.19 -21.91
C THR A 110 -17.23 14.60 -21.85
N ALA A 111 -18.47 14.81 -22.20
CA ALA A 111 -19.15 16.12 -22.11
C ALA A 111 -19.29 16.64 -20.65
N ALA A 112 -18.44 16.22 -19.73
CA ALA A 112 -18.49 16.56 -18.31
C ALA A 112 -17.88 17.94 -18.05
N LEU A 113 -18.61 18.78 -17.31
CA LEU A 113 -18.13 20.08 -16.81
C LEU A 113 -16.94 19.88 -15.87
N ALA A 114 -15.81 20.49 -16.22
CA ALA A 114 -14.61 20.48 -15.39
C ALA A 114 -14.82 21.32 -14.14
N SER A 115 -14.87 20.71 -12.96
CA SER A 115 -14.86 21.42 -11.69
C SER A 115 -13.49 22.05 -11.40
N GLU A 116 -13.49 23.19 -10.69
CA GLU A 116 -12.24 23.77 -10.21
C GLU A 116 -11.54 22.82 -9.24
N GLN A 117 -10.23 22.62 -9.42
CA GLN A 117 -9.44 21.66 -8.64
C GLN A 117 -9.49 21.95 -7.13
N ALA A 118 -9.46 23.23 -6.74
CA ALA A 118 -9.50 23.63 -5.33
C ALA A 118 -10.83 23.24 -4.66
N VAL A 119 -11.97 23.41 -5.36
CA VAL A 119 -13.29 23.02 -4.87
C VAL A 119 -13.39 21.50 -4.74
N TRP A 120 -12.92 20.77 -5.74
CA TRP A 120 -12.84 19.31 -5.71
C TRP A 120 -12.04 18.80 -4.50
N GLN A 121 -10.82 19.31 -4.31
CA GLN A 121 -9.96 18.92 -3.19
C GLN A 121 -10.59 19.23 -1.83
N ALA A 122 -11.24 20.40 -1.72
CA ALA A 122 -11.95 20.75 -0.48
C ALA A 122 -13.08 19.76 -0.20
N ALA A 123 -13.92 19.44 -1.20
CA ALA A 123 -15.01 18.50 -1.07
C ALA A 123 -14.52 17.08 -0.67
N VAL A 124 -13.50 16.54 -1.34
CA VAL A 124 -12.94 15.22 -1.02
C VAL A 124 -12.38 15.18 0.41
N ARG A 125 -11.62 16.22 0.81
CA ARG A 125 -11.11 16.32 2.19
C ARG A 125 -12.21 16.42 3.23
N GLN A 126 -13.23 17.27 2.99
CA GLN A 126 -14.35 17.44 3.92
C GLN A 126 -15.18 16.17 4.05
N ALA A 127 -15.41 15.45 2.95
CA ALA A 127 -16.09 14.17 2.96
C ALA A 127 -15.31 13.08 3.70
N GLY A 128 -14.00 13.19 3.82
CA GLY A 128 -13.15 12.21 4.48
C GLY A 128 -12.57 11.15 3.56
N ALA A 129 -12.60 11.37 2.27
CA ALA A 129 -11.99 10.51 1.28
C ALA A 129 -10.51 10.89 1.02
N LEU A 130 -9.76 9.96 0.41
CA LEU A 130 -8.39 10.15 -0.03
C LEU A 130 -8.35 10.49 -1.52
N GLU A 131 -7.76 11.63 -1.88
CA GLU A 131 -7.44 11.93 -3.27
C GLU A 131 -6.03 11.41 -3.60
N VAL A 132 -5.89 10.79 -4.76
CA VAL A 132 -4.62 10.33 -5.31
C VAL A 132 -4.34 10.98 -6.67
N SER A 133 -3.06 10.96 -7.10
CA SER A 133 -2.60 11.70 -8.26
C SER A 133 -2.39 10.86 -9.50
N SER A 134 -2.37 9.55 -9.38
CA SER A 134 -2.16 8.62 -10.49
C SER A 134 -2.87 7.29 -10.24
N LEU A 135 -3.02 6.50 -11.31
CA LEU A 135 -3.58 5.16 -11.20
C LEU A 135 -2.70 4.21 -10.38
N ASN A 136 -1.37 4.37 -10.46
CA ASN A 136 -0.46 3.60 -9.63
C ASN A 136 -0.66 3.94 -8.15
N GLU A 137 -0.74 5.22 -7.81
CA GLU A 137 -0.99 5.67 -6.44
C GLU A 137 -2.37 5.22 -5.93
N LEU A 138 -3.39 5.12 -6.82
CA LEU A 138 -4.69 4.53 -6.47
C LEU A 138 -4.51 3.08 -6.01
N VAL A 139 -3.83 2.27 -6.83
CA VAL A 139 -3.57 0.85 -6.51
C VAL A 139 -2.71 0.75 -5.24
N ASP A 140 -1.66 1.57 -5.11
CA ASP A 140 -0.78 1.58 -3.93
C ASP A 140 -1.55 1.84 -2.63
N MET A 141 -2.47 2.81 -2.65
CA MET A 141 -3.29 3.13 -1.49
C MET A 141 -4.32 2.05 -1.18
N VAL A 142 -4.93 1.45 -2.22
CA VAL A 142 -5.87 0.34 -2.02
C VAL A 142 -5.15 -0.88 -1.44
N VAL A 143 -3.93 -1.19 -1.92
CA VAL A 143 -3.07 -2.24 -1.34
C VAL A 143 -2.75 -1.95 0.13
N ALA A 144 -2.38 -0.70 0.49
CA ALA A 144 -2.13 -0.34 1.87
C ALA A 144 -3.37 -0.55 2.76
N LEU A 145 -4.54 -0.07 2.31
CA LEU A 145 -5.80 -0.15 3.06
C LEU A 145 -6.34 -1.57 3.22
N THR A 146 -5.99 -2.47 2.28
CA THR A 146 -6.55 -3.83 2.24
C THR A 146 -5.59 -4.86 2.83
N LEU A 147 -4.29 -4.74 2.56
CA LEU A 147 -3.32 -5.80 2.80
C LEU A 147 -2.25 -5.46 3.86
N ALA A 148 -1.98 -4.18 4.15
CA ALA A 148 -0.87 -3.85 5.03
C ALA A 148 -1.08 -4.27 6.50
N GLY A 149 -2.32 -4.46 6.93
CA GLY A 149 -2.66 -4.67 8.33
C GLY A 149 -2.81 -3.36 9.12
N PRO A 150 -3.13 -3.41 10.42
CA PRO A 150 -3.44 -2.21 11.21
C PRO A 150 -2.17 -1.39 11.51
N ALA A 151 -2.24 -0.07 11.28
CA ALA A 151 -1.25 0.89 11.73
C ALA A 151 -1.78 1.69 12.93
N LYS A 152 -1.07 1.67 14.06
CA LYS A 152 -1.46 2.36 15.29
C LYS A 152 -0.79 3.73 15.46
N GLY A 153 0.31 3.95 14.77
CA GLY A 153 1.10 5.18 14.81
C GLY A 153 2.06 5.26 13.61
N SER A 154 3.06 6.12 13.69
CA SER A 154 4.02 6.40 12.61
C SER A 154 5.43 5.86 12.85
N SER A 155 5.69 5.22 14.01
CA SER A 155 7.00 4.66 14.32
C SER A 155 7.28 3.44 13.44
N VAL A 156 8.31 3.52 12.59
CA VAL A 156 8.63 2.50 11.59
C VAL A 156 9.96 1.80 11.90
N GLY A 157 9.91 0.47 11.94
CA GLY A 157 11.08 -0.37 11.85
C GLY A 157 11.40 -0.63 10.38
N VAL A 158 12.62 -0.33 9.95
CA VAL A 158 13.05 -0.47 8.55
C VAL A 158 14.15 -1.51 8.44
N LEU A 159 13.98 -2.47 7.55
CA LEU A 159 14.96 -3.50 7.28
C LEU A 159 15.35 -3.55 5.80
N GLY A 160 16.62 -3.75 5.53
CA GLY A 160 17.16 -4.14 4.23
C GLY A 160 17.80 -2.99 3.47
N GLY A 161 18.56 -3.36 2.45
CA GLY A 161 19.46 -2.49 1.72
C GLY A 161 20.88 -2.52 2.29
N ALA A 162 21.80 -1.82 1.64
CA ALA A 162 23.17 -1.56 2.12
C ALA A 162 23.22 -0.23 2.89
N GLY A 163 24.39 0.14 3.42
CA GLY A 163 24.54 1.37 4.21
C GLY A 163 24.05 2.62 3.51
N GLY A 164 24.35 2.79 2.23
CA GLY A 164 23.83 3.90 1.42
C GLY A 164 22.29 3.89 1.29
N ASP A 165 21.72 2.72 1.00
CA ASP A 165 20.27 2.54 0.92
C ASP A 165 19.58 2.84 2.26
N SER A 166 20.24 2.50 3.38
CA SER A 166 19.71 2.76 4.72
C SER A 166 19.57 4.25 5.00
N VAL A 167 20.57 5.05 4.61
CA VAL A 167 20.53 6.52 4.75
C VAL A 167 19.41 7.10 3.88
N GLU A 168 19.37 6.74 2.59
CA GLU A 168 18.32 7.19 1.67
C GLU A 168 16.92 6.78 2.16
N THR A 169 16.76 5.56 2.65
CA THR A 169 15.48 5.06 3.18
C THR A 169 15.02 5.85 4.40
N ALA A 170 15.94 6.22 5.30
CA ALA A 170 15.59 7.06 6.46
C ALA A 170 15.05 8.41 6.03
N ASP A 171 15.69 9.08 5.06
CA ASP A 171 15.25 10.36 4.51
C ASP A 171 13.87 10.23 3.85
N ILE A 172 13.68 9.24 3.00
CA ILE A 172 12.41 8.95 2.30
C ILE A 172 11.28 8.68 3.32
N CYS A 173 11.52 7.90 4.35
CA CYS A 173 10.53 7.62 5.40
C CYS A 173 10.17 8.89 6.15
N HIS A 174 11.16 9.71 6.54
CA HIS A 174 10.94 10.97 7.23
C HIS A 174 10.10 11.95 6.37
N GLU A 175 10.44 12.11 5.10
CA GLU A 175 9.68 12.94 4.14
C GLU A 175 8.24 12.44 3.94
N ALA A 176 8.03 11.13 4.04
CA ALA A 176 6.70 10.53 4.02
C ALA A 176 5.91 10.75 5.32
N GLY A 177 6.53 11.29 6.37
CA GLY A 177 5.93 11.53 7.69
C GLY A 177 5.92 10.28 8.57
N LEU A 178 6.87 9.37 8.36
CA LEU A 178 7.14 8.23 9.23
C LEU A 178 8.28 8.56 10.19
N ASP A 179 8.22 8.01 11.39
CA ASP A 179 9.24 8.18 12.42
C ASP A 179 10.17 6.97 12.44
N VAL A 180 11.40 7.16 11.95
CA VAL A 180 12.46 6.14 11.97
C VAL A 180 13.18 6.21 13.32
N ALA A 181 12.48 5.79 14.38
CA ALA A 181 13.01 5.84 15.73
C ALA A 181 14.21 4.89 15.91
N PRO A 182 15.24 5.27 16.71
CA PRO A 182 16.37 4.39 17.02
C PRO A 182 15.92 3.07 17.66
N LEU A 183 16.77 2.05 17.59
CA LEU A 183 16.51 0.78 18.27
C LEU A 183 16.30 0.97 19.77
N PRO A 184 15.19 0.51 20.33
CA PRO A 184 14.95 0.58 21.77
C PRO A 184 15.90 -0.34 22.55
N GLN A 185 16.07 -0.05 23.84
CA GLN A 185 17.09 -0.70 24.68
C GLN A 185 16.86 -2.21 24.82
N ASP A 186 15.61 -2.62 25.02
CA ASP A 186 15.23 -4.04 25.11
C ASP A 186 15.55 -4.83 23.83
N LEU A 187 15.34 -4.21 22.67
CA LEU A 187 15.69 -4.80 21.38
C LEU A 187 17.22 -4.91 21.20
N ARG A 188 17.98 -3.89 21.64
CA ARG A 188 19.45 -3.93 21.66
C ARG A 188 19.98 -5.08 22.53
N GLU A 189 19.37 -5.31 23.70
CA GLU A 189 19.74 -6.41 24.60
C GLU A 189 19.43 -7.78 23.96
N ALA A 190 18.27 -7.94 23.34
CA ALA A 190 17.92 -9.15 22.61
C ALA A 190 18.86 -9.43 21.42
N LEU A 191 19.24 -8.38 20.67
CA LEU A 191 20.21 -8.48 19.59
C LEU A 191 21.60 -8.84 20.08
N ARG A 192 22.05 -8.29 21.23
CA ARG A 192 23.32 -8.62 21.86
C ARG A 192 23.42 -10.10 22.23
N GLU A 193 22.33 -10.68 22.73
CA GLU A 193 22.29 -12.10 23.07
C GLU A 193 22.34 -12.99 21.81
N LYS A 194 21.58 -12.64 20.79
CA LYS A 194 21.46 -13.45 19.57
C LYS A 194 22.60 -13.25 18.57
N LEU A 195 23.12 -12.03 18.47
CA LEU A 195 24.11 -11.61 17.48
C LEU A 195 25.32 -10.93 18.16
N PRO A 196 26.07 -11.63 19.03
CA PRO A 196 27.08 -11.02 19.92
C PRO A 196 28.22 -10.32 19.18
N HIS A 197 28.45 -10.61 17.90
CA HIS A 197 29.55 -10.04 17.12
C HIS A 197 29.17 -8.82 16.27
N THR A 198 27.86 -8.55 16.08
CA THR A 198 27.38 -7.52 15.14
C THR A 198 26.30 -6.61 15.71
N TRP A 199 25.75 -6.90 16.89
CA TRP A 199 24.59 -6.20 17.47
C TRP A 199 24.77 -4.70 17.65
N ASP A 200 25.98 -4.22 17.97
CA ASP A 200 26.30 -2.83 18.19
C ASP A 200 26.33 -1.98 16.92
N TRP A 201 26.42 -2.64 15.75
CA TRP A 201 26.40 -2.02 14.43
C TRP A 201 24.98 -1.97 13.84
N ILE A 202 24.04 -2.68 14.45
CA ILE A 202 22.65 -2.72 13.98
C ILE A 202 21.94 -1.45 14.43
N GLY A 203 21.36 -0.71 13.48
CA GLY A 203 20.56 0.49 13.68
C GLY A 203 19.13 0.33 13.21
N ASN A 204 18.41 1.44 13.11
CA ASN A 204 17.19 1.56 12.34
C ASN A 204 17.37 2.77 11.41
N PRO A 205 17.39 2.60 10.09
CA PRO A 205 17.22 1.36 9.31
C PRO A 205 18.30 0.31 9.57
N VAL A 206 17.92 -0.96 9.46
CA VAL A 206 18.86 -2.09 9.57
C VAL A 206 19.61 -2.27 8.26
N ASP A 207 20.92 -2.10 8.29
CA ASP A 207 21.80 -2.37 7.15
C ASP A 207 21.96 -3.87 6.94
N GLY A 208 21.39 -4.40 5.87
CA GLY A 208 21.46 -5.81 5.52
C GLY A 208 22.88 -6.30 5.20
N SER A 209 23.82 -5.40 4.83
CA SER A 209 25.21 -5.78 4.55
C SER A 209 25.99 -6.15 5.80
N ILE A 210 25.65 -5.56 6.96
CA ILE A 210 26.25 -5.89 8.26
C ILE A 210 25.89 -7.32 8.67
N LEU A 211 24.67 -7.76 8.35
CA LEU A 211 24.16 -9.08 8.69
C LEU A 211 24.63 -10.16 7.69
N GLY A 212 25.46 -9.76 6.70
CA GLY A 212 25.86 -10.63 5.60
C GLY A 212 24.70 -10.87 4.62
N TRP A 213 24.88 -10.48 3.39
CA TRP A 213 23.89 -10.58 2.33
C TRP A 213 23.26 -11.98 2.27
N GLY A 214 21.96 -12.06 2.58
CA GLY A 214 21.22 -13.29 2.46
C GLY A 214 21.41 -14.31 3.59
N ARG A 215 21.76 -13.89 4.79
CA ARG A 215 21.76 -14.77 5.96
C ARG A 215 20.44 -14.68 6.74
N PHE A 216 20.16 -15.73 7.49
CA PHE A 216 18.96 -15.87 8.32
C PHE A 216 18.84 -14.79 9.39
N GLU A 217 19.98 -14.24 9.84
CA GLU A 217 20.05 -13.19 10.86
C GLU A 217 19.24 -11.93 10.49
N ALA A 218 19.18 -11.56 9.21
CA ALA A 218 18.37 -10.42 8.76
C ALA A 218 16.87 -10.65 9.02
N LEU A 219 16.39 -11.88 8.86
CA LEU A 219 15.01 -12.24 9.12
C LEU A 219 14.70 -12.32 10.62
N GLU A 220 15.64 -12.83 11.44
CA GLU A 220 15.49 -12.79 12.89
C GLU A 220 15.38 -11.35 13.42
N VAL A 221 16.21 -10.43 12.92
CA VAL A 221 16.11 -9.00 13.26
C VAL A 221 14.75 -8.45 12.84
N THR A 222 14.26 -8.81 11.65
CA THR A 222 12.93 -8.39 11.17
C THR A 222 11.81 -8.86 12.10
N GLN A 223 11.85 -10.11 12.51
CA GLN A 223 10.86 -10.69 13.43
C GLN A 223 10.92 -10.01 14.81
N LEU A 224 12.11 -9.77 15.34
CA LEU A 224 12.30 -9.03 16.59
C LEU A 224 11.76 -7.61 16.51
N MET A 225 12.03 -6.88 15.42
CA MET A 225 11.48 -5.55 15.20
C MET A 225 9.96 -5.57 15.06
N ALA A 226 9.43 -6.51 14.31
CA ALA A 226 7.99 -6.68 14.15
C ALA A 226 7.28 -7.02 15.47
N ALA A 227 7.92 -7.78 16.34
CA ALA A 227 7.38 -8.11 17.68
C ALA A 227 7.49 -6.94 18.67
N ASN A 228 8.45 -6.01 18.49
CA ASN A 228 8.74 -4.97 19.48
C ASN A 228 7.67 -3.86 19.49
N PRO A 229 7.08 -3.52 20.66
CA PRO A 229 5.99 -2.54 20.75
C PRO A 229 6.38 -1.09 20.43
N ALA A 230 7.68 -0.76 20.36
CA ALA A 230 8.16 0.56 19.99
C ALA A 230 7.90 0.91 18.51
N TYR A 231 7.70 -0.08 17.66
CA TYR A 231 7.36 0.12 16.25
C TYR A 231 5.88 -0.15 16.00
N ASP A 232 5.21 0.76 15.35
CA ASP A 232 3.81 0.62 14.92
C ASP A 232 3.67 -0.15 13.62
N LEU A 233 4.72 -0.14 12.81
CA LEU A 233 4.74 -0.71 11.47
C LEU A 233 6.16 -1.10 11.05
N VAL A 234 6.28 -1.97 10.03
CA VAL A 234 7.58 -2.43 9.51
C VAL A 234 7.62 -2.30 7.99
N LEU A 235 8.72 -1.74 7.49
CA LEU A 235 9.03 -1.64 6.07
C LEU A 235 10.24 -2.52 5.75
N ILE A 236 10.06 -3.48 4.85
CA ILE A 236 11.07 -4.48 4.52
C ILE A 236 11.51 -4.31 3.07
N ASN A 237 12.78 -3.99 2.85
CA ASN A 237 13.39 -4.04 1.53
C ASN A 237 13.86 -5.48 1.25
N ALA A 238 12.99 -6.28 0.65
CA ALA A 238 13.25 -7.68 0.36
C ALA A 238 14.11 -7.91 -0.91
N ARG A 239 14.50 -6.85 -1.63
CA ARG A 239 15.38 -6.96 -2.82
C ARG A 239 16.71 -7.63 -2.48
N SER A 240 17.26 -7.39 -1.29
CA SER A 240 18.50 -7.99 -0.83
C SER A 240 18.41 -9.52 -0.61
N LEU A 241 17.19 -10.05 -0.41
CA LEU A 241 16.99 -11.50 -0.25
C LEU A 241 17.34 -12.30 -1.52
N GLU A 242 17.27 -11.69 -2.70
CA GLU A 242 17.66 -12.31 -3.97
C GLU A 242 19.14 -12.75 -3.98
N HIS A 243 20.00 -12.13 -3.14
CA HIS A 243 21.39 -12.55 -2.97
C HIS A 243 21.53 -13.95 -2.34
N MET A 244 20.49 -14.43 -1.63
CA MET A 244 20.46 -15.80 -1.11
C MET A 244 20.57 -16.83 -2.25
N LEU A 245 19.99 -16.54 -3.40
CA LEU A 245 20.02 -17.42 -4.57
C LEU A 245 21.44 -17.68 -5.14
N ASN A 246 22.46 -16.94 -4.65
CA ASN A 246 23.88 -17.17 -5.00
C ASN A 246 24.58 -18.22 -4.14
N GLN A 247 23.94 -18.65 -3.06
CA GLN A 247 24.55 -19.57 -2.09
C GLN A 247 24.25 -21.04 -2.45
N GLU A 248 25.03 -21.94 -1.91
CA GLU A 248 24.69 -23.36 -1.84
C GLU A 248 23.37 -23.45 -1.03
N ASP A 249 22.37 -24.20 -1.46
CA ASP A 249 21.01 -24.20 -0.88
C ASP A 249 20.23 -22.88 -0.97
N GLY A 250 20.66 -21.94 -1.82
CA GLY A 250 20.08 -20.59 -1.91
C GLY A 250 18.59 -20.56 -2.21
N GLU A 251 18.08 -21.48 -3.02
CA GLU A 251 16.63 -21.58 -3.32
C GLU A 251 15.81 -21.96 -2.07
N LYS A 252 16.34 -22.87 -1.25
CA LYS A 252 15.70 -23.27 -0.01
C LYS A 252 15.66 -22.09 0.98
N LEU A 253 16.81 -21.45 1.20
CA LEU A 253 16.93 -20.29 2.09
C LEU A 253 16.03 -19.13 1.65
N PHE A 254 15.98 -18.86 0.36
CA PHE A 254 15.09 -17.84 -0.20
C PHE A 254 13.62 -18.19 0.02
N GLY A 255 13.23 -19.46 -0.21
CA GLY A 255 11.88 -19.94 0.06
C GLY A 255 11.47 -19.79 1.53
N GLU A 256 12.33 -20.18 2.46
CA GLU A 256 12.13 -20.02 3.90
C GLU A 256 11.96 -18.53 4.29
N ALA A 257 12.76 -17.64 3.70
CA ALA A 257 12.65 -16.20 3.87
C ALA A 257 11.28 -15.66 3.42
N ILE A 258 10.82 -16.08 2.26
CA ILE A 258 9.51 -15.70 1.73
C ILE A 258 8.37 -16.23 2.62
N ASP A 259 8.49 -17.43 3.15
CA ASP A 259 7.47 -17.99 4.05
C ASP A 259 7.39 -17.23 5.39
N ILE A 260 8.50 -16.76 5.92
CA ILE A 260 8.52 -15.86 7.08
C ILE A 260 7.77 -14.56 6.74
N LEU A 261 8.06 -13.93 5.60
CA LEU A 261 7.40 -12.69 5.19
C LEU A 261 5.89 -12.85 4.98
N LYS A 262 5.42 -13.99 4.49
CA LYS A 262 3.98 -14.30 4.34
C LYS A 262 3.22 -14.27 5.65
N ASN A 263 3.86 -14.62 6.75
CA ASN A 263 3.22 -14.76 8.05
C ASN A 263 3.46 -13.57 8.99
N LEU A 264 4.48 -12.77 8.74
CA LEU A 264 4.96 -11.72 9.64
C LEU A 264 3.87 -10.73 10.08
N GLY A 265 3.01 -10.31 9.14
CA GLY A 265 1.92 -9.38 9.43
C GLY A 265 0.86 -9.96 10.37
N LYS A 266 0.52 -11.24 10.19
CA LYS A 266 -0.44 -11.95 11.03
C LYS A 266 0.12 -12.20 12.43
N GLU A 267 1.38 -12.61 12.53
CA GLU A 267 2.06 -12.91 13.78
C GLU A 267 2.31 -11.65 14.63
N SER A 268 2.72 -10.56 14.00
CA SER A 268 3.01 -9.30 14.71
C SER A 268 1.76 -8.47 15.01
N GLY A 269 0.68 -8.63 14.26
CA GLY A 269 -0.51 -7.78 14.33
C GLY A 269 -0.26 -6.32 13.96
N LYS A 270 0.76 -6.06 13.13
CA LYS A 270 1.17 -4.73 12.67
C LYS A 270 1.05 -4.58 11.17
N ALA A 271 1.07 -3.33 10.71
CA ALA A 271 1.18 -3.03 9.30
C ALA A 271 2.57 -3.41 8.77
N ILE A 272 2.61 -4.31 7.80
CA ILE A 272 3.83 -4.76 7.13
C ILE A 272 3.76 -4.38 5.66
N MET A 273 4.80 -3.72 5.16
CA MET A 273 4.99 -3.44 3.74
C MET A 273 6.30 -4.03 3.26
N VAL A 274 6.24 -4.79 2.17
CA VAL A 274 7.40 -5.45 1.57
C VAL A 274 7.73 -4.77 0.24
N VAL A 275 8.97 -4.34 0.09
CA VAL A 275 9.50 -3.82 -1.18
C VAL A 275 10.19 -4.96 -1.90
N MET A 276 9.61 -5.35 -3.01
CA MET A 276 10.17 -6.33 -3.93
C MET A 276 9.87 -5.86 -5.36
N GLY A 277 10.83 -5.14 -5.95
CA GLY A 277 10.77 -4.61 -7.31
C GLY A 277 10.86 -5.70 -8.38
N GLU A 278 10.99 -5.27 -9.62
CA GLU A 278 11.40 -6.19 -10.69
C GLU A 278 12.86 -6.60 -10.46
N PRO A 279 13.20 -7.90 -10.67
CA PRO A 279 14.58 -8.36 -10.52
C PRO A 279 15.52 -7.63 -11.48
N GLU A 280 16.64 -7.15 -10.98
CA GLU A 280 17.65 -6.45 -11.80
C GLU A 280 18.60 -7.41 -12.52
N PHE A 281 18.47 -8.70 -12.29
CA PHE A 281 19.33 -9.72 -12.84
C PHE A 281 18.81 -10.25 -14.19
N ARG A 282 19.75 -10.47 -15.13
CA ARG A 282 19.46 -11.13 -16.42
C ARG A 282 19.43 -12.66 -16.34
N ASP A 283 19.70 -13.23 -15.18
CA ASP A 283 19.66 -14.66 -14.93
C ASP A 283 18.19 -15.13 -14.85
N GLU A 284 17.78 -15.99 -15.78
CA GLU A 284 16.39 -16.46 -15.91
C GLU A 284 15.90 -17.20 -14.66
N ARG A 285 16.76 -18.00 -14.02
CA ARG A 285 16.42 -18.77 -12.82
C ARG A 285 16.09 -17.83 -11.65
N ARG A 286 16.92 -16.82 -11.42
CA ARG A 286 16.70 -15.82 -10.37
C ARG A 286 15.49 -14.96 -10.65
N TRP A 287 15.35 -14.55 -11.91
CA TRP A 287 14.18 -13.76 -12.32
C TRP A 287 12.89 -14.53 -12.03
N LYS A 288 12.86 -15.82 -12.41
CA LYS A 288 11.73 -16.69 -12.12
C LYS A 288 11.48 -16.84 -10.63
N ALA A 289 12.50 -17.13 -9.81
CA ALA A 289 12.36 -17.28 -8.37
C ALA A 289 11.81 -16.00 -7.70
N ALA A 290 12.27 -14.82 -8.11
CA ALA A 290 11.77 -13.54 -7.60
C ALA A 290 10.31 -13.27 -8.03
N MET A 291 9.92 -13.63 -9.25
CA MET A 291 8.53 -13.50 -9.71
C MET A 291 7.60 -14.47 -8.97
N ASP A 292 8.01 -15.73 -8.82
CA ASP A 292 7.25 -16.74 -8.05
C ASP A 292 7.07 -16.28 -6.58
N ALA A 293 8.11 -15.69 -5.99
CA ALA A 293 8.05 -15.12 -4.64
C ALA A 293 7.05 -13.96 -4.54
N ARG A 294 7.06 -13.03 -5.50
CA ARG A 294 6.08 -11.92 -5.56
C ARG A 294 4.65 -12.43 -5.65
N GLU A 295 4.41 -13.40 -6.52
CA GLU A 295 3.10 -14.04 -6.66
C GLU A 295 2.67 -14.74 -5.37
N GLY A 296 3.59 -15.47 -4.74
CA GLY A 296 3.34 -16.14 -3.47
C GLY A 296 3.05 -15.18 -2.31
N LEU A 297 3.76 -14.05 -2.22
CA LEU A 297 3.50 -13.00 -1.24
C LEU A 297 2.15 -12.30 -1.51
N ALA A 298 1.85 -11.98 -2.78
CA ALA A 298 0.58 -11.39 -3.18
C ALA A 298 -0.60 -12.32 -2.85
N ALA A 299 -0.49 -13.62 -3.16
CA ALA A 299 -1.48 -14.63 -2.82
C ALA A 299 -1.69 -14.79 -1.31
N ALA A 300 -0.63 -14.60 -0.51
CA ALA A 300 -0.71 -14.60 0.96
C ALA A 300 -1.29 -13.30 1.54
N GLY A 301 -1.62 -12.30 0.71
CA GLY A 301 -2.17 -11.02 1.15
C GLY A 301 -1.14 -10.06 1.74
N VAL A 302 0.12 -10.16 1.33
CA VAL A 302 1.18 -9.23 1.75
C VAL A 302 1.14 -7.97 0.89
N ALA A 303 1.26 -6.79 1.52
CA ALA A 303 1.34 -5.51 0.83
C ALA A 303 2.71 -5.32 0.16
N ILE A 304 2.78 -5.54 -1.18
CA ILE A 304 4.01 -5.49 -1.96
C ILE A 304 4.10 -4.19 -2.75
N TYR A 305 5.30 -3.59 -2.77
CA TYR A 305 5.61 -2.36 -3.50
C TYR A 305 6.86 -2.53 -4.38
N SER A 306 6.94 -1.73 -5.45
CA SER A 306 8.07 -1.78 -6.40
C SER A 306 9.36 -1.18 -5.85
N ASP A 307 9.23 -0.16 -5.00
CA ASP A 307 10.36 0.61 -4.47
C ASP A 307 10.03 1.22 -3.10
N ILE A 308 11.09 1.61 -2.37
CA ILE A 308 11.00 2.20 -1.03
C ILE A 308 10.16 3.49 -1.04
N GLY A 309 10.38 4.36 -2.02
CA GLY A 309 9.69 5.65 -2.10
C GLY A 309 8.18 5.48 -2.24
N THR A 310 7.76 4.52 -3.05
CA THR A 310 6.34 4.18 -3.23
C THR A 310 5.75 3.59 -1.95
N ALA A 311 6.45 2.64 -1.32
CA ALA A 311 6.02 2.02 -0.07
C ALA A 311 5.91 3.05 1.07
N ALA A 312 6.94 3.86 1.30
CA ALA A 312 6.96 4.88 2.35
C ALA A 312 5.86 5.93 2.17
N ARG A 313 5.65 6.43 0.94
CA ARG A 313 4.56 7.38 0.65
C ARG A 313 3.18 6.76 0.91
N ALA A 314 2.95 5.52 0.47
CA ALA A 314 1.70 4.81 0.72
C ALA A 314 1.47 4.59 2.21
N MET A 315 2.51 4.13 2.95
CA MET A 315 2.49 3.90 4.39
C MET A 315 2.21 5.19 5.18
N GLY A 316 2.93 6.27 4.89
CA GLY A 316 2.72 7.56 5.57
C GLY A 316 1.33 8.15 5.32
N ARG A 317 0.79 7.98 4.11
CA ARG A 317 -0.61 8.38 3.80
C ARG A 317 -1.63 7.49 4.50
N TYR A 318 -1.37 6.20 4.56
CA TYR A 318 -2.21 5.22 5.26
C TYR A 318 -2.31 5.56 6.75
N VAL A 319 -1.18 5.78 7.42
CA VAL A 319 -1.12 6.19 8.84
C VAL A 319 -1.92 7.46 9.08
N ARG A 320 -1.66 8.52 8.31
CA ARG A 320 -2.38 9.80 8.47
C ARG A 320 -3.89 9.66 8.20
N TYR A 321 -4.26 8.83 7.27
CA TYR A 321 -5.67 8.59 6.96
C TYR A 321 -6.37 7.84 8.09
N THR A 322 -5.78 6.77 8.59
CA THR A 322 -6.36 5.96 9.67
C THR A 322 -6.49 6.77 10.95
N ALA A 323 -5.49 7.59 11.32
CA ALA A 323 -5.56 8.49 12.47
C ALA A 323 -6.72 9.48 12.36
N LYS A 324 -6.85 10.19 11.22
CA LYS A 324 -7.96 11.12 10.98
C LYS A 324 -9.33 10.44 10.99
N ARG A 325 -9.43 9.21 10.51
CA ARG A 325 -10.67 8.44 10.52
C ARG A 325 -11.07 8.08 11.94
N GLN A 326 -10.12 7.69 12.79
CA GLN A 326 -10.34 7.40 14.21
C GLN A 326 -10.78 8.65 14.98
N GLU A 327 -10.13 9.80 14.77
CA GLU A 327 -10.52 11.08 15.36
C GLU A 327 -11.95 11.46 15.01
N ARG A 328 -12.35 11.31 13.74
CA ARG A 328 -13.74 11.59 13.30
C ARG A 328 -14.75 10.66 13.94
N ALA A 329 -14.42 9.36 14.02
CA ALA A 329 -15.31 8.39 14.66
C ALA A 329 -15.50 8.69 16.16
N ALA A 330 -14.42 9.05 16.86
CA ALA A 330 -14.49 9.46 18.27
C ALA A 330 -15.32 10.73 18.46
N SER A 331 -15.14 11.74 17.59
CA SER A 331 -15.92 13.00 17.64
C SER A 331 -17.40 12.76 17.37
N ALA A 332 -17.74 11.85 16.45
CA ALA A 332 -19.14 11.51 16.14
C ALA A 332 -19.82 10.70 17.26
N ALA A 333 -19.06 9.91 18.03
CA ALA A 333 -19.57 9.15 19.18
C ALA A 333 -19.79 10.02 20.43
N SER A 334 -19.17 11.23 20.45
CA SER A 334 -19.26 12.18 21.57
C SER A 334 -20.29 13.28 21.36
N ALA A 335 -20.88 13.37 20.15
CA ALA A 335 -21.91 14.33 19.76
C ALA A 335 -23.31 13.70 19.77
#